data_178453f8354c4f4304a9171abf68c178
#
_entry.id   178453f8354c4f4304a9171abf68c178
#
_cell.length_a   1.000
_cell.length_b   1.000
_cell.length_c   1.000
_cell.angle_alpha   90.00
_cell.angle_beta   90.00
_cell.angle_gamma   90.00
#
_symmetry.space_group_name_H-M   'P 1'
#
loop_
_entity.id
_entity.type
_entity.pdbx_description
1 polymer ?
#
loop_
_entity_poly.entity_id
_entity_poly.type
_entity_poly.pdbx_seq_one_letter_code
_entity_poly.pdbx_strand_id
1 'polypeptide(L)'
;MKPCNREMGLNYYQIKKNVLRARKLVIKATNSAGSGHPGGSFSMAEILGCLFYKHLQYDPKNPQWDDRDRLILSKGHAAPGLFSNMAVAGYFPESELETLRKFGSKLQGHPDLKCPGVEFCGGSLGTGLSYSVGVALAAKIDGKNYHVYTIMGDGETDEGQVWEAAMTAAKYKV
;
A
#
# COMPACT_ATOMS: atom_id res chain seq x y z
N MET A 1 10.02 -17.98 13.28
CA MET A 1 9.10 -18.52 12.28
C MET A 1 8.98 -17.49 11.18
N LYS A 2 9.30 -17.83 9.93
CA LYS A 2 9.10 -16.91 8.80
C LYS A 2 7.60 -16.81 8.52
N PRO A 3 6.96 -15.67 8.63
CA PRO A 3 5.60 -15.49 8.13
C PRO A 3 5.70 -15.45 6.61
N CYS A 4 5.46 -16.56 5.95
CA CYS A 4 5.52 -16.63 4.50
C CYS A 4 4.10 -16.74 3.94
N ASN A 5 3.51 -15.62 3.57
CA ASN A 5 2.25 -15.62 2.85
C ASN A 5 2.36 -16.22 1.44
N ARG A 6 3.59 -16.36 0.89
CA ARG A 6 3.81 -16.97 -0.44
C ARG A 6 3.51 -18.46 -0.48
N GLU A 7 3.70 -19.20 0.63
CA GLU A 7 3.43 -20.64 0.69
C GLU A 7 1.98 -21.00 1.05
N MET A 8 1.24 -20.06 1.64
CA MET A 8 -0.18 -20.23 2.00
C MET A 8 -1.08 -19.25 1.27
N GLY A 9 -0.74 -18.90 0.02
CA GLY A 9 -1.56 -18.00 -0.78
C GLY A 9 -3.04 -18.42 -0.76
N LEU A 10 -3.92 -17.47 -0.40
CA LEU A 10 -5.35 -17.71 -0.45
C LEU A 10 -5.75 -18.15 -1.87
N ASN A 11 -6.73 -19.04 -1.97
CA ASN A 11 -7.28 -19.37 -3.28
C ASN A 11 -8.06 -18.18 -3.86
N TYR A 12 -8.32 -18.22 -5.16
CA TYR A 12 -8.98 -17.13 -5.88
C TYR A 12 -10.31 -16.68 -5.23
N TYR A 13 -11.10 -17.62 -4.74
CA TYR A 13 -12.37 -17.33 -4.09
C TYR A 13 -12.19 -16.51 -2.80
N GLN A 14 -11.22 -16.88 -1.98
CA GLN A 14 -10.90 -16.15 -0.75
C GLN A 14 -10.37 -14.75 -1.03
N ILE A 15 -9.47 -14.61 -2.03
CA ILE A 15 -8.97 -13.29 -2.48
C ILE A 15 -10.15 -12.42 -2.90
N LYS A 16 -11.04 -12.93 -3.76
CA LYS A 16 -12.24 -12.20 -4.21
C LYS A 16 -13.13 -11.75 -3.05
N LYS A 17 -13.32 -12.63 -2.05
CA LYS A 17 -14.11 -12.31 -0.85
C LYS A 17 -13.46 -11.18 -0.04
N ASN A 18 -12.14 -11.20 0.15
CA ASN A 18 -11.41 -10.16 0.87
C ASN A 18 -11.42 -8.82 0.10
N VAL A 19 -11.26 -8.85 -1.22
CA VAL A 19 -11.38 -7.66 -2.07
C VAL A 19 -12.77 -7.04 -1.95
N LEU A 20 -13.83 -7.85 -2.01
CA LEU A 20 -15.19 -7.35 -1.84
C LEU A 20 -15.41 -6.75 -0.44
N ARG A 21 -14.83 -7.34 0.60
CA ARG A 21 -14.84 -6.80 1.96
C ARG A 21 -14.13 -5.46 2.02
N ALA A 22 -12.91 -5.36 1.46
CA ALA A 22 -12.17 -4.11 1.40
C ALA A 22 -12.94 -3.00 0.64
N ARG A 23 -13.59 -3.31 -0.50
CA ARG A 23 -14.44 -2.36 -1.22
C ARG A 23 -15.58 -1.81 -0.36
N LYS A 24 -16.27 -2.67 0.41
CA LYS A 24 -17.33 -2.23 1.35
C LYS A 24 -16.77 -1.32 2.43
N LEU A 25 -15.58 -1.62 2.94
CA LEU A 25 -14.90 -0.81 3.94
C LEU A 25 -14.47 0.55 3.40
N VAL A 26 -14.04 0.66 2.14
CA VAL A 26 -13.77 1.96 1.47
C VAL A 26 -15.02 2.84 1.51
N ILE A 27 -16.19 2.30 1.12
CA ILE A 27 -17.45 3.06 1.15
C ILE A 27 -17.76 3.50 2.59
N LYS A 28 -17.67 2.59 3.56
CA LYS A 28 -17.95 2.88 4.97
C LYS A 28 -17.03 3.98 5.50
N ALA A 29 -15.73 3.88 5.24
CA ALA A 29 -14.72 4.85 5.69
C ALA A 29 -14.93 6.24 5.07
N THR A 30 -15.11 6.31 3.76
CA THR A 30 -15.32 7.60 3.06
C THR A 30 -16.66 8.23 3.41
N ASN A 31 -17.70 7.43 3.62
CA ASN A 31 -19.01 7.93 4.11
C ASN A 31 -18.88 8.48 5.53
N SER A 32 -18.22 7.78 6.45
CA SER A 32 -17.99 8.23 7.82
C SER A 32 -17.17 9.52 7.88
N ALA A 33 -16.21 9.68 6.96
CA ALA A 33 -15.38 10.88 6.86
C ALA A 33 -16.08 12.06 6.15
N GLY A 34 -17.21 11.81 5.46
CA GLY A 34 -17.85 12.79 4.58
C GLY A 34 -16.97 13.24 3.40
N SER A 35 -15.86 12.56 3.15
CA SER A 35 -14.88 12.93 2.12
C SER A 35 -13.95 11.76 1.81
N GLY A 36 -13.31 11.79 0.63
CA GLY A 36 -12.34 10.78 0.22
C GLY A 36 -12.35 10.54 -1.29
N HIS A 37 -11.56 9.56 -1.73
CA HIS A 37 -11.39 9.24 -3.15
C HIS A 37 -11.76 7.76 -3.43
N PRO A 38 -13.06 7.40 -3.42
CA PRO A 38 -13.48 6.02 -3.64
C PRO A 38 -13.09 5.50 -5.02
N GLY A 39 -13.15 6.32 -6.07
CA GLY A 39 -12.77 5.93 -7.43
C GLY A 39 -11.33 5.42 -7.51
N GLY A 40 -10.36 6.21 -7.04
CA GLY A 40 -8.95 5.83 -6.99
C GLY A 40 -8.67 4.62 -6.10
N SER A 41 -9.47 4.45 -5.02
CA SER A 41 -9.39 3.28 -4.14
C SER A 41 -9.92 2.02 -4.81
N PHE A 42 -11.00 2.10 -5.57
CA PHE A 42 -11.59 0.96 -6.28
C PHE A 42 -10.77 0.52 -7.47
N SER A 43 -10.11 1.44 -8.18
CA SER A 43 -9.29 1.10 -9.35
C SER A 43 -8.11 0.18 -9.01
N MET A 44 -7.68 0.12 -7.75
CA MET A 44 -6.58 -0.72 -7.29
C MET A 44 -7.01 -1.86 -6.36
N ALA A 45 -8.31 -2.07 -6.14
CA ALA A 45 -8.80 -3.01 -5.15
C ALA A 45 -8.33 -4.45 -5.40
N GLU A 46 -8.40 -4.91 -6.65
CA GLU A 46 -7.95 -6.24 -7.07
C GLU A 46 -6.43 -6.36 -7.04
N ILE A 47 -5.71 -5.30 -7.41
CA ILE A 47 -4.25 -5.23 -7.35
C ILE A 47 -3.79 -5.40 -5.88
N LEU A 48 -4.35 -4.61 -4.97
CA LEU A 48 -4.08 -4.74 -3.53
C LEU A 48 -4.46 -6.12 -3.00
N GLY A 49 -5.60 -6.65 -3.43
CA GLY A 49 -6.02 -8.00 -3.05
C GLY A 49 -5.00 -9.06 -3.46
N CYS A 50 -4.50 -8.99 -4.70
CA CYS A 50 -3.45 -9.90 -5.16
C CYS A 50 -2.14 -9.70 -4.39
N LEU A 51 -1.74 -8.47 -4.15
CA LEU A 51 -0.52 -8.16 -3.39
C LEU A 51 -0.63 -8.70 -1.96
N PHE A 52 -1.62 -8.27 -1.18
CA PHE A 52 -1.73 -8.64 0.23
C PHE A 52 -1.95 -10.14 0.45
N TYR A 53 -2.74 -10.81 -0.41
CA TYR A 53 -3.15 -12.19 -0.12
C TYR A 53 -2.42 -13.24 -0.92
N LYS A 54 -1.49 -12.86 -1.82
CA LYS A 54 -0.74 -13.81 -2.64
C LYS A 54 0.75 -13.50 -2.78
N HIS A 55 1.13 -12.23 -2.87
CA HIS A 55 2.49 -11.86 -3.26
C HIS A 55 3.34 -11.28 -2.13
N LEU A 56 2.79 -10.36 -1.35
CA LEU A 56 3.55 -9.67 -0.30
C LEU A 56 3.97 -10.61 0.84
N GLN A 57 5.22 -10.51 1.24
CA GLN A 57 5.71 -11.04 2.50
C GLN A 57 5.58 -9.95 3.55
N TYR A 58 4.67 -10.13 4.49
CA TYR A 58 4.43 -9.19 5.58
C TYR A 58 3.96 -9.91 6.84
N ASP A 59 4.10 -9.26 7.98
CA ASP A 59 3.51 -9.68 9.24
C ASP A 59 2.74 -8.50 9.85
N PRO A 60 1.40 -8.56 9.90
CA PRO A 60 0.61 -7.46 10.46
C PRO A 60 0.82 -7.28 11.96
N LYS A 61 1.33 -8.32 12.67
CA LYS A 61 1.69 -8.25 14.10
C LYS A 61 3.08 -7.69 14.34
N ASN A 62 3.94 -7.73 13.31
CA ASN A 62 5.27 -7.13 13.33
C ASN A 62 5.48 -6.26 12.08
N PRO A 63 4.78 -5.11 11.98
CA PRO A 63 4.82 -4.26 10.79
C PRO A 63 6.19 -3.62 10.54
N GLN A 64 7.12 -3.74 11.47
CA GLN A 64 8.51 -3.27 11.34
C GLN A 64 9.49 -4.40 11.01
N TRP A 65 9.01 -5.60 10.67
CA TRP A 65 9.91 -6.69 10.28
C TRP A 65 10.82 -6.28 9.11
N ASP A 66 12.14 -6.39 9.31
CA ASP A 66 13.14 -5.85 8.39
C ASP A 66 13.12 -6.49 7.00
N ASP A 67 12.81 -7.79 6.91
CA ASP A 67 12.84 -8.53 5.64
C ASP A 67 11.46 -8.60 4.97
N ARG A 68 10.47 -7.81 5.45
CA ARG A 68 9.16 -7.70 4.79
C ARG A 68 9.29 -7.05 3.42
N ASP A 69 8.39 -7.37 2.51
CA ASP A 69 8.24 -6.59 1.28
C ASP A 69 7.76 -5.16 1.60
N ARG A 70 8.04 -4.23 0.71
CA ARG A 70 7.65 -2.81 0.84
C ARG A 70 6.56 -2.48 -0.17
N LEU A 71 5.47 -1.92 0.31
CA LEU A 71 4.37 -1.45 -0.53
C LEU A 71 4.22 0.06 -0.43
N ILE A 72 4.50 0.75 -1.51
CA ILE A 72 4.42 2.20 -1.63
C ILE A 72 3.18 2.59 -2.44
N LEU A 73 2.26 3.32 -1.82
CA LEU A 73 1.13 3.92 -2.51
C LEU A 73 1.51 5.32 -2.98
N SER A 74 1.96 5.45 -4.23
CA SER A 74 2.38 6.73 -4.81
C SER A 74 1.20 7.68 -5.02
N LYS A 75 0.06 7.17 -5.53
CA LYS A 75 -1.21 7.92 -5.58
C LYS A 75 -1.86 8.01 -4.19
N GLY A 76 -1.23 8.79 -3.30
CA GLY A 76 -1.58 8.86 -1.88
C GLY A 76 -3.04 9.19 -1.58
N HIS A 77 -3.73 9.91 -2.47
CA HIS A 77 -5.17 10.21 -2.34
C HIS A 77 -6.06 8.96 -2.31
N ALA A 78 -5.59 7.81 -2.83
CA ALA A 78 -6.28 6.53 -2.76
C ALA A 78 -6.07 5.78 -1.42
N ALA A 79 -5.57 6.46 -0.38
CA ALA A 79 -5.36 5.92 0.96
C ALA A 79 -6.52 5.08 1.53
N PRO A 80 -7.81 5.43 1.34
CA PRO A 80 -8.90 4.59 1.84
C PRO A 80 -8.85 3.15 1.31
N GLY A 81 -8.39 2.95 0.07
CA GLY A 81 -8.20 1.61 -0.50
C GLY A 81 -7.08 0.83 0.18
N LEU A 82 -5.94 1.48 0.42
CA LEU A 82 -4.81 0.90 1.16
C LEU A 82 -5.23 0.52 2.59
N PHE A 83 -5.80 1.46 3.34
CA PHE A 83 -6.20 1.24 4.72
C PHE A 83 -7.25 0.14 4.87
N SER A 84 -8.21 0.06 3.93
CA SER A 84 -9.23 -0.99 3.94
C SER A 84 -8.61 -2.38 3.73
N ASN A 85 -7.63 -2.52 2.83
CA ASN A 85 -6.91 -3.78 2.65
C ASN A 85 -6.02 -4.11 3.84
N MET A 86 -5.35 -3.12 4.45
CA MET A 86 -4.54 -3.31 5.67
C MET A 86 -5.42 -3.78 6.84
N ALA A 87 -6.62 -3.22 7.02
CA ALA A 87 -7.55 -3.66 8.05
C ALA A 87 -7.99 -5.12 7.81
N VAL A 88 -8.36 -5.49 6.59
CA VAL A 88 -8.71 -6.89 6.23
C VAL A 88 -7.52 -7.82 6.39
N ALA A 89 -6.30 -7.34 6.15
CA ALA A 89 -5.05 -8.09 6.35
C ALA A 89 -4.63 -8.20 7.84
N GLY A 90 -5.30 -7.46 8.75
CA GLY A 90 -5.10 -7.60 10.20
C GLY A 90 -4.11 -6.63 10.83
N TYR A 91 -3.72 -5.55 10.16
CA TYR A 91 -2.83 -4.52 10.74
C TYR A 91 -3.50 -3.72 11.87
N PHE A 92 -4.80 -3.52 11.78
CA PHE A 92 -5.62 -2.84 12.79
C PHE A 92 -7.10 -3.24 12.64
N PRO A 93 -7.93 -3.03 13.67
CA PRO A 93 -9.35 -3.34 13.61
C PRO A 93 -10.09 -2.54 12.53
N GLU A 94 -11.04 -3.17 11.83
CA GLU A 94 -11.84 -2.50 10.79
C GLU A 94 -12.63 -1.29 11.32
N SER A 95 -12.99 -1.27 12.61
CA SER A 95 -13.64 -0.14 13.25
C SER A 95 -12.81 1.14 13.23
N GLU A 96 -11.48 1.05 13.17
CA GLU A 96 -10.63 2.23 13.05
C GLU A 96 -10.84 3.00 11.74
N LEU A 97 -11.33 2.36 10.69
CA LEU A 97 -11.65 3.01 9.42
C LEU A 97 -12.70 4.13 9.56
N GLU A 98 -13.54 4.08 10.60
CA GLU A 98 -14.50 5.13 10.91
C GLU A 98 -13.85 6.43 11.42
N THR A 99 -12.54 6.36 11.75
CA THR A 99 -11.75 7.52 12.17
C THR A 99 -11.03 8.21 11.00
N LEU A 100 -11.24 7.75 9.76
CA LEU A 100 -10.61 8.32 8.57
C LEU A 100 -10.73 9.85 8.56
N ARG A 101 -9.61 10.55 8.36
CA ARG A 101 -9.50 12.02 8.32
C ARG A 101 -9.91 12.77 9.59
N LYS A 102 -10.24 12.07 10.68
CA LYS A 102 -10.53 12.74 11.96
C LYS A 102 -9.23 13.22 12.61
N PHE A 103 -9.32 14.32 13.35
CA PHE A 103 -8.18 14.83 14.10
C PHE A 103 -7.66 13.78 15.09
N GLY A 104 -6.34 13.60 15.12
CA GLY A 104 -5.68 12.59 15.97
C GLY A 104 -5.71 11.15 15.42
N SER A 105 -6.46 10.86 14.35
CA SER A 105 -6.42 9.54 13.72
C SER A 105 -5.09 9.31 12.98
N LYS A 106 -4.61 8.07 12.99
CA LYS A 106 -3.50 7.64 12.14
C LYS A 106 -3.91 7.41 10.68
N LEU A 107 -5.22 7.38 10.39
CA LEU A 107 -5.79 7.16 9.07
C LEU A 107 -6.16 8.52 8.45
N GLN A 108 -5.18 9.15 7.83
CA GLN A 108 -5.35 10.46 7.22
C GLN A 108 -5.79 10.38 5.75
N GLY A 109 -6.01 11.53 5.10
CA GLY A 109 -6.41 11.59 3.69
C GLY A 109 -5.35 11.08 2.71
N HIS A 110 -4.10 11.02 3.15
CA HIS A 110 -2.94 10.39 2.51
C HIS A 110 -2.27 9.45 3.51
N PRO A 111 -1.53 8.43 3.05
CA PRO A 111 -0.78 7.56 3.95
C PRO A 111 0.22 8.36 4.79
N ASP A 112 0.32 8.05 6.08
CA ASP A 112 1.24 8.65 7.03
C ASP A 112 1.97 7.53 7.79
N LEU A 113 3.26 7.71 8.08
CA LEU A 113 4.10 6.74 8.81
C LEU A 113 3.62 6.46 10.23
N LYS A 114 2.70 7.26 10.79
CA LYS A 114 2.02 6.97 12.04
C LYS A 114 1.11 5.74 11.95
N CYS A 115 0.68 5.36 10.74
CA CYS A 115 -0.08 4.13 10.52
C CYS A 115 0.89 2.96 10.37
N PRO A 116 0.88 1.96 11.30
CA PRO A 116 1.80 0.83 11.22
C PRO A 116 1.68 0.08 9.90
N GLY A 117 2.81 -0.18 9.24
CA GLY A 117 2.86 -0.84 7.94
C GLY A 117 2.77 0.10 6.73
N VAL A 118 2.58 1.39 6.94
CA VAL A 118 2.74 2.40 5.90
C VAL A 118 4.22 2.71 5.71
N GLU A 119 4.70 2.68 4.49
CA GLU A 119 6.12 2.84 4.13
C GLU A 119 6.47 4.25 3.64
N PHE A 120 5.47 5.05 3.24
CA PHE A 120 5.69 6.33 2.57
C PHE A 120 4.57 7.33 2.89
N CYS A 121 4.95 8.54 3.28
CA CYS A 121 4.03 9.67 3.37
C CYS A 121 3.84 10.27 1.99
N GLY A 122 2.77 9.88 1.31
CA GLY A 122 2.46 10.35 -0.04
C GLY A 122 1.65 11.65 -0.04
N GLY A 123 1.70 12.37 -1.16
CA GLY A 123 0.90 13.61 -1.36
C GLY A 123 1.14 14.20 -2.73
N SER A 124 2.40 14.42 -3.09
CA SER A 124 2.79 14.85 -4.43
C SER A 124 2.87 13.65 -5.36
N LEU A 125 2.17 13.69 -6.49
CA LEU A 125 2.18 12.62 -7.49
C LEU A 125 3.58 12.41 -8.07
N GLY A 126 3.91 11.18 -8.42
CA GLY A 126 5.18 10.76 -9.01
C GLY A 126 6.31 10.54 -8.00
N THR A 127 6.25 11.13 -6.79
CA THR A 127 7.33 11.04 -5.80
C THR A 127 7.49 9.64 -5.22
N GLY A 128 6.41 8.87 -5.15
CA GLY A 128 6.43 7.51 -4.59
C GLY A 128 7.32 6.55 -5.36
N LEU A 129 7.43 6.68 -6.69
CA LEU A 129 8.34 5.85 -7.46
C LEU A 129 9.80 6.19 -7.18
N SER A 130 10.15 7.47 -7.06
CA SER A 130 11.51 7.90 -6.67
C SER A 130 11.89 7.37 -5.29
N TYR A 131 10.96 7.44 -4.33
CA TYR A 131 11.15 6.84 -3.00
C TYR A 131 11.37 5.32 -3.09
N SER A 132 10.57 4.63 -3.88
CA SER A 132 10.67 3.18 -4.08
C SER A 132 12.01 2.76 -4.66
N VAL A 133 12.53 3.52 -5.63
CA VAL A 133 13.87 3.30 -6.19
C VAL A 133 14.93 3.44 -5.11
N GLY A 134 14.82 4.45 -4.24
CA GLY A 134 15.73 4.62 -3.10
C GLY A 134 15.69 3.42 -2.13
N VAL A 135 14.50 2.93 -1.80
CA VAL A 135 14.30 1.74 -0.94
C VAL A 135 14.89 0.48 -1.60
N ALA A 136 14.69 0.29 -2.90
CA ALA A 136 15.25 -0.85 -3.62
C ALA A 136 16.78 -0.79 -3.72
N LEU A 137 17.35 0.41 -3.90
CA LEU A 137 18.79 0.63 -3.85
C LEU A 137 19.38 0.32 -2.47
N ALA A 138 18.73 0.76 -1.41
CA ALA A 138 19.13 0.44 -0.04
C ALA A 138 19.11 -1.08 0.20
N ALA A 139 18.04 -1.77 -0.22
CA ALA A 139 17.97 -3.23 -0.15
C ALA A 139 19.16 -3.90 -0.84
N LYS A 140 19.49 -3.42 -2.04
CA LYS A 140 20.62 -3.96 -2.82
C LYS A 140 21.97 -3.73 -2.12
N ILE A 141 22.20 -2.56 -1.53
CA ILE A 141 23.42 -2.24 -0.78
C ILE A 141 23.51 -3.11 0.48
N ASP A 142 22.41 -3.29 1.18
CA ASP A 142 22.32 -4.06 2.44
C ASP A 142 22.26 -5.58 2.21
N GLY A 143 22.27 -6.06 0.97
CA GLY A 143 22.15 -7.49 0.63
C GLY A 143 20.80 -8.09 1.01
N LYS A 144 19.74 -7.29 1.05
CA LYS A 144 18.36 -7.72 1.36
C LYS A 144 17.65 -8.25 0.12
N ASN A 145 16.71 -9.18 0.33
CA ASN A 145 15.97 -9.87 -0.74
C ASN A 145 14.46 -9.57 -0.76
N TYR A 146 14.01 -8.52 -0.05
CA TYR A 146 12.62 -8.11 -0.12
C TYR A 146 12.30 -7.41 -1.44
N HIS A 147 11.05 -7.51 -1.86
CA HIS A 147 10.56 -6.78 -3.03
C HIS A 147 9.97 -5.44 -2.65
N VAL A 148 10.09 -4.47 -3.56
CA VAL A 148 9.45 -3.15 -3.45
C VAL A 148 8.37 -3.03 -4.51
N TYR A 149 7.15 -2.81 -4.08
CA TYR A 149 5.98 -2.64 -4.96
C TYR A 149 5.50 -1.20 -4.89
N THR A 150 5.26 -0.58 -6.03
CA THR A 150 4.74 0.78 -6.13
C THR A 150 3.43 0.77 -6.89
N ILE A 151 2.37 1.33 -6.28
CA ILE A 151 1.09 1.53 -6.95
C ILE A 151 0.98 3.00 -7.33
N MET A 152 0.84 3.24 -8.63
CA MET A 152 0.67 4.56 -9.22
C MET A 152 -0.70 4.69 -9.90
N GLY A 153 -1.14 5.92 -10.14
CA GLY A 153 -2.26 6.22 -11.02
C GLY A 153 -1.79 6.33 -12.47
N ASP A 154 -2.71 6.13 -13.41
CA ASP A 154 -2.46 6.31 -14.85
C ASP A 154 -2.05 7.75 -15.16
N GLY A 155 -2.83 8.75 -14.75
CA GLY A 155 -2.48 10.15 -14.92
C GLY A 155 -1.22 10.57 -14.14
N GLU A 156 -0.90 9.90 -13.04
CA GLU A 156 0.35 10.12 -12.31
C GLU A 156 1.59 9.75 -13.14
N THR A 157 1.46 8.83 -14.07
CA THR A 157 2.58 8.43 -14.95
C THR A 157 2.98 9.50 -15.96
N ASP A 158 2.19 10.56 -16.11
CA ASP A 158 2.53 11.73 -16.94
C ASP A 158 3.50 12.69 -16.22
N GLU A 159 3.72 12.51 -14.91
CA GLU A 159 4.69 13.29 -14.16
C GLU A 159 6.12 12.98 -14.63
N GLY A 160 6.91 14.03 -14.94
CA GLY A 160 8.30 13.88 -15.38
C GLY A 160 9.17 13.10 -14.40
N GLN A 161 8.94 13.27 -13.11
CA GLN A 161 9.64 12.58 -12.04
C GLN A 161 9.47 11.05 -12.08
N VAL A 162 8.36 10.55 -12.60
CA VAL A 162 8.15 9.10 -12.81
C VAL A 162 9.18 8.55 -13.80
N TRP A 163 9.40 9.26 -14.90
CA TRP A 163 10.37 8.86 -15.92
C TRP A 163 11.82 9.02 -15.47
N GLU A 164 12.14 10.06 -14.70
CA GLU A 164 13.44 10.22 -14.06
C GLU A 164 13.74 9.05 -13.10
N ALA A 165 12.77 8.65 -12.30
CA ALA A 165 12.88 7.50 -11.41
C ALA A 165 13.03 6.18 -12.18
N ALA A 166 12.25 5.99 -13.26
CA ALA A 166 12.35 4.80 -14.12
C ALA A 166 13.72 4.68 -14.79
N MET A 167 14.29 5.77 -15.30
CA MET A 167 15.64 5.81 -15.85
C MET A 167 16.70 5.49 -14.79
N THR A 168 16.50 5.99 -13.56
CA THR A 168 17.40 5.69 -12.44
C THR A 168 17.31 4.21 -12.04
N ALA A 169 16.11 3.63 -11.95
CA ALA A 169 15.93 2.22 -11.68
C ALA A 169 16.62 1.33 -12.72
N ALA A 170 16.44 1.66 -14.01
CA ALA A 170 17.09 0.95 -15.10
C ALA A 170 18.61 1.03 -15.03
N LYS A 171 19.17 2.23 -14.76
CA LYS A 171 20.63 2.44 -14.63
C LYS A 171 21.24 1.60 -13.51
N TYR A 172 20.57 1.54 -12.36
CA TYR A 172 21.08 0.82 -11.19
C TYR A 172 20.57 -0.62 -11.09
N LYS A 173 19.72 -1.07 -12.02
CA LYS A 173 19.18 -2.44 -12.09
C LYS A 173 18.45 -2.83 -10.79
N VAL A 174 17.52 -2.03 -10.40
CA VAL A 174 16.61 -2.27 -9.27
C VAL A 174 15.18 -2.29 -9.74
#